data_02b089e125e82573c4c4b0f641a7cced
#
_entry.id   02b089e125e82573c4c4b0f641a7cced
#
_cell.length_a   1.000
_cell.length_b   1.000
_cell.length_c   1.000
_cell.angle_alpha   90.00
_cell.angle_beta   90.00
_cell.angle_gamma   90.00
#
_symmetry.space_group_name_H-M   'P 1'
#
loop_
_entity.id
_entity.type
_entity.pdbx_description
1 polymer ?
#
loop_
_entity_poly.entity_id
_entity_poly.type
_entity_poly.pdbx_seq_one_letter_code
_entity_poly.pdbx_strand_id
1 'polypeptide(L)'
;MKKISYRKRIASLAFGLFGAVFLVFACVYHNKTEDFSNIITIQSGEDKFTQSEISSIRQDTASAETFTAWTEQKNQTVRATINERSSNADILLLCGDSHSVLPWGKNLPESDTEGCILGASLAEQLFGGTEVEGQHCQGILR
;
A
#
# COMPACT_ATOMS: atom_id res chain seq x y z
N MET A 1 -9.63 35.88 -48.60
CA MET A 1 -10.53 35.28 -47.55
C MET A 1 -10.34 33.80 -47.21
N LYS A 2 -9.32 33.07 -47.70
CA LYS A 2 -9.08 31.64 -47.40
C LYS A 2 -8.23 31.36 -46.15
N LYS A 3 -7.44 32.32 -45.65
CA LYS A 3 -6.50 32.10 -44.50
C LYS A 3 -7.19 31.86 -43.13
N ILE A 4 -8.36 32.43 -42.90
CA ILE A 4 -9.09 32.31 -41.62
C ILE A 4 -9.70 30.90 -41.46
N SER A 5 -10.13 30.26 -42.54
CA SER A 5 -10.69 28.93 -42.53
C SER A 5 -9.64 27.85 -42.19
N TYR A 6 -8.40 28.04 -42.61
CA TYR A 6 -7.31 27.10 -42.36
C TYR A 6 -6.86 27.10 -40.88
N ARG A 7 -6.75 28.27 -40.27
CA ARG A 7 -6.43 28.40 -38.83
C ARG A 7 -7.48 27.78 -37.92
N LYS A 8 -8.78 27.92 -38.26
CA LYS A 8 -9.86 27.28 -37.50
C LYS A 8 -9.83 25.75 -37.60
N ARG A 9 -9.47 25.19 -38.76
CA ARG A 9 -9.33 23.74 -38.95
C ARG A 9 -8.12 23.17 -38.18
N ILE A 10 -6.99 23.90 -38.17
CA ILE A 10 -5.82 23.46 -37.40
C ILE A 10 -6.12 23.52 -35.90
N ALA A 11 -6.76 24.57 -35.41
CA ALA A 11 -7.15 24.68 -34.01
C ALA A 11 -8.13 23.54 -33.58
N SER A 12 -9.10 23.23 -34.44
CA SER A 12 -10.03 22.11 -34.18
C SER A 12 -9.35 20.75 -34.15
N LEU A 13 -8.38 20.51 -35.05
CA LEU A 13 -7.59 19.27 -35.04
C LEU A 13 -6.68 19.17 -33.81
N ALA A 14 -6.05 20.27 -33.40
CA ALA A 14 -5.23 20.31 -32.19
C ALA A 14 -6.05 20.03 -30.93
N PHE A 15 -7.26 20.62 -30.83
CA PHE A 15 -8.20 20.35 -29.73
C PHE A 15 -8.68 18.90 -29.71
N GLY A 16 -8.96 18.31 -30.87
CA GLY A 16 -9.34 16.91 -30.99
C GLY A 16 -8.23 15.95 -30.56
N LEU A 17 -6.99 16.25 -30.96
CA LEU A 17 -5.81 15.49 -30.57
C LEU A 17 -5.54 15.57 -29.07
N PHE A 18 -5.68 16.76 -28.48
CA PHE A 18 -5.53 16.98 -27.04
C PHE A 18 -6.61 16.23 -26.24
N GLY A 19 -7.85 16.24 -26.71
CA GLY A 19 -8.94 15.48 -26.11
C GLY A 19 -8.73 13.98 -26.17
N ALA A 20 -8.22 13.46 -27.30
CA ALA A 20 -7.89 12.04 -27.43
C ALA A 20 -6.76 11.60 -26.48
N VAL A 21 -5.70 12.40 -26.35
CA VAL A 21 -4.60 12.15 -25.40
C VAL A 21 -5.12 12.16 -23.97
N PHE A 22 -6.00 13.09 -23.62
CA PHE A 22 -6.59 13.16 -22.28
C PHE A 22 -7.47 11.96 -21.96
N LEU A 23 -8.25 11.46 -22.94
CA LEU A 23 -9.05 10.25 -22.81
C LEU A 23 -8.18 9.01 -22.61
N VAL A 24 -7.09 8.86 -23.35
CA VAL A 24 -6.15 7.76 -23.17
C VAL A 24 -5.51 7.81 -21.77
N PHE A 25 -5.10 9.00 -21.32
CA PHE A 25 -4.58 9.19 -19.97
C PHE A 25 -5.61 8.84 -18.89
N ALA A 26 -6.85 9.27 -19.06
CA ALA A 26 -7.94 8.94 -18.12
C ALA A 26 -8.22 7.44 -18.08
N CYS A 27 -8.23 6.74 -19.22
CA CYS A 27 -8.40 5.29 -19.27
C CYS A 27 -7.22 4.55 -18.62
N VAL A 28 -5.98 4.98 -18.87
CA VAL A 28 -4.80 4.38 -18.25
C VAL A 28 -4.78 4.62 -16.75
N TYR A 29 -5.21 5.80 -16.29
CA TYR A 29 -5.30 6.13 -14.87
C TYR A 29 -6.40 5.34 -14.18
N HIS A 30 -7.55 5.18 -14.84
CA HIS A 30 -8.67 4.39 -14.32
C HIS A 30 -8.31 2.91 -14.17
N ASN A 31 -7.57 2.34 -15.13
CA ASN A 31 -7.13 0.94 -15.05
C ASN A 31 -5.99 0.72 -14.04
N LYS A 32 -5.35 1.77 -13.56
CA LYS A 32 -4.31 1.68 -12.50
C LYS A 32 -4.86 1.88 -11.09
N THR A 33 -6.05 2.44 -10.93
CA THR A 33 -6.74 2.45 -9.65
C THR A 33 -7.32 1.05 -9.47
N GLU A 34 -6.67 0.25 -8.62
CA GLU A 34 -7.25 -1.00 -8.16
C GLU A 34 -8.63 -0.72 -7.56
N ASP A 35 -9.61 -1.47 -8.02
CA ASP A 35 -10.98 -1.31 -7.57
C ASP A 35 -11.13 -1.95 -6.18
N PHE A 36 -10.94 -1.13 -5.14
CA PHE A 36 -11.16 -1.52 -3.75
C PHE A 36 -12.65 -1.61 -3.38
N SER A 37 -13.55 -1.53 -4.34
CA SER A 37 -15.01 -1.59 -4.13
C SER A 37 -15.48 -2.91 -3.51
N ASN A 38 -14.68 -3.98 -3.65
CA ASN A 38 -14.99 -5.32 -3.14
C ASN A 38 -14.31 -5.65 -1.81
N ILE A 39 -13.72 -4.66 -1.13
CA ILE A 39 -13.07 -4.86 0.16
C ILE A 39 -14.09 -4.62 1.27
N ILE A 40 -14.23 -5.61 2.14
CA ILE A 40 -14.99 -5.51 3.38
C ILE A 40 -14.01 -5.41 4.53
N THR A 41 -14.03 -4.29 5.25
CA THR A 41 -13.24 -4.10 6.46
C THR A 41 -14.11 -4.29 7.69
N ILE A 42 -13.74 -5.21 8.56
CA ILE A 42 -14.38 -5.45 9.86
C ILE A 42 -13.43 -4.95 10.94
N GLN A 43 -13.87 -3.99 11.73
CA GLN A 43 -13.07 -3.43 12.81
C GLN A 43 -13.66 -3.84 14.16
N SER A 44 -12.84 -4.39 15.05
CA SER A 44 -13.20 -4.56 16.45
C SER A 44 -13.18 -3.20 17.16
N GLY A 45 -14.08 -3.00 18.10
CA GLY A 45 -14.14 -1.81 18.94
C GLY A 45 -12.98 -1.76 19.94
N GLU A 46 -13.29 -1.89 21.24
CA GLU A 46 -12.28 -1.86 22.31
C GLU A 46 -11.53 -3.20 22.47
N ASP A 47 -12.19 -4.31 22.14
CA ASP A 47 -11.63 -5.65 22.27
C ASP A 47 -10.96 -6.10 20.97
N LYS A 48 -9.77 -6.71 21.10
CA LYS A 48 -9.08 -7.32 19.96
C LYS A 48 -9.77 -8.62 19.58
N PHE A 49 -9.82 -8.91 18.28
CA PHE A 49 -10.27 -10.22 17.83
C PHE A 49 -9.39 -11.34 18.39
N THR A 50 -10.05 -12.35 18.92
CA THR A 50 -9.39 -13.58 19.35
C THR A 50 -9.03 -14.44 18.13
N GLN A 51 -8.07 -15.35 18.29
CA GLN A 51 -7.68 -16.28 17.24
C GLN A 51 -8.86 -17.15 16.73
N SER A 52 -9.78 -17.49 17.63
CA SER A 52 -10.99 -18.24 17.27
C SER A 52 -11.96 -17.43 16.43
N GLU A 53 -12.14 -16.15 16.73
CA GLU A 53 -12.98 -15.25 15.95
C GLU A 53 -12.40 -15.00 14.56
N ILE A 54 -11.09 -14.77 14.45
CA ILE A 54 -10.39 -14.64 13.17
C ILE A 54 -10.57 -15.90 12.33
N SER A 55 -10.43 -17.08 12.93
CA SER A 55 -10.60 -18.36 12.25
C SER A 55 -12.04 -18.57 11.77
N SER A 56 -13.03 -18.16 12.58
CA SER A 56 -14.45 -18.22 12.23
C SER A 56 -14.78 -17.29 11.07
N ILE A 57 -14.31 -16.03 11.13
CA ILE A 57 -14.50 -15.06 10.04
C ILE A 57 -13.87 -15.58 8.74
N ARG A 58 -12.66 -16.12 8.81
CA ARG A 58 -11.98 -16.71 7.66
C ARG A 58 -12.76 -17.88 7.05
N GLN A 59 -13.40 -18.70 7.89
CA GLN A 59 -14.20 -19.83 7.43
C GLN A 59 -15.52 -19.38 6.80
N ASP A 60 -16.18 -18.37 7.36
CA ASP A 60 -17.41 -17.80 6.84
C ASP A 60 -17.18 -17.03 5.53
N THR A 61 -15.96 -16.48 5.34
CA THR A 61 -15.55 -15.78 4.13
C THR A 61 -14.76 -16.67 3.16
N ALA A 62 -15.04 -17.98 3.14
CA ALA A 62 -14.36 -18.94 2.24
C ALA A 62 -14.49 -18.61 0.74
N SER A 63 -15.42 -17.74 0.36
CA SER A 63 -15.56 -17.19 -1.00
C SER A 63 -14.71 -15.95 -1.27
N ALA A 64 -14.04 -15.39 -0.25
CA ALA A 64 -13.15 -14.25 -0.43
C ALA A 64 -11.85 -14.73 -1.10
N GLU A 65 -11.39 -13.98 -2.08
CA GLU A 65 -10.15 -14.26 -2.81
C GLU A 65 -8.92 -14.10 -1.91
N THR A 66 -8.95 -13.10 -1.05
CA THR A 66 -7.90 -12.82 -0.06
C THR A 66 -8.51 -12.47 1.30
N PHE A 67 -7.80 -12.83 2.37
CA PHE A 67 -8.13 -12.49 3.74
C PHE A 67 -6.90 -11.96 4.45
N THR A 68 -7.02 -10.78 5.05
CA THR A 68 -5.93 -10.17 5.80
C THR A 68 -6.43 -9.64 7.13
N ALA A 69 -5.73 -9.99 8.20
CA ALA A 69 -5.95 -9.44 9.53
C ALA A 69 -4.77 -8.56 9.94
N TRP A 70 -5.02 -7.42 10.58
CA TRP A 70 -3.95 -6.56 11.08
C TRP A 70 -4.29 -5.90 12.40
N THR A 71 -3.26 -5.48 13.11
CA THR A 71 -3.39 -4.64 14.30
C THR A 71 -2.28 -3.59 14.31
N GLU A 72 -2.60 -2.39 14.78
CA GLU A 72 -1.66 -1.29 14.90
C GLU A 72 -1.14 -1.19 16.34
N GLN A 73 0.17 -1.02 16.48
CA GLN A 73 0.84 -0.71 17.74
C GLN A 73 1.57 0.62 17.59
N LYS A 74 1.09 1.63 18.31
CA LYS A 74 1.63 3.00 18.20
C LYS A 74 2.89 3.20 19.05
N ASN A 75 3.75 4.07 18.54
CA ASN A 75 4.93 4.58 19.25
C ASN A 75 5.83 3.48 19.81
N GLN A 76 6.09 2.42 19.03
CA GLN A 76 7.00 1.35 19.42
C GLN A 76 8.45 1.72 19.06
N THR A 77 9.40 1.29 19.89
CA THR A 77 10.82 1.51 19.59
C THR A 77 11.32 0.42 18.64
N VAL A 78 11.84 0.83 17.49
CA VAL A 78 12.49 -0.04 16.51
C VAL A 78 13.98 0.23 16.53
N ARG A 79 14.80 -0.82 16.56
CA ARG A 79 16.26 -0.75 16.60
C ARG A 79 16.86 -1.51 15.42
N ALA A 80 17.81 -0.88 14.74
CA ALA A 80 18.61 -1.55 13.72
C ALA A 80 19.72 -2.38 14.37
N THR A 81 19.84 -3.63 13.97
CA THR A 81 20.83 -4.55 14.59
C THR A 81 22.26 -4.19 14.24
N ILE A 82 22.49 -3.65 13.02
CA ILE A 82 23.84 -3.41 12.51
C ILE A 82 24.56 -2.22 13.13
N ASN A 83 23.84 -1.16 13.51
CA ASN A 83 24.43 0.11 13.95
C ASN A 83 23.83 0.62 15.27
N GLU A 84 22.99 -0.17 15.89
CA GLU A 84 22.32 0.13 17.17
C GLU A 84 21.42 1.39 17.17
N ARG A 85 21.23 2.03 16.02
CA ARG A 85 20.30 3.17 15.93
C ARG A 85 18.89 2.73 16.25
N SER A 86 18.15 3.58 16.93
CA SER A 86 16.75 3.34 17.27
C SER A 86 15.89 4.54 16.93
N SER A 87 14.64 4.27 16.57
CA SER A 87 13.63 5.29 16.32
C SER A 87 12.27 4.78 16.78
N ASN A 88 11.35 5.68 17.06
CA ASN A 88 9.97 5.31 17.36
C ASN A 88 9.15 5.28 16.07
N ALA A 89 8.33 4.27 15.94
CA ALA A 89 7.45 4.08 14.80
C ALA A 89 6.12 3.46 15.23
N ASP A 90 5.11 3.67 14.41
CA ASP A 90 3.88 2.90 14.49
C ASP A 90 4.10 1.59 13.71
N ILE A 91 3.83 0.47 14.37
CA ILE A 91 4.03 -0.88 13.81
C ILE A 91 2.67 -1.44 13.45
N LEU A 92 2.54 -1.85 12.20
CA LEU A 92 1.40 -2.62 11.72
C LEU A 92 1.77 -4.11 11.71
N LEU A 93 1.19 -4.88 12.63
CA LEU A 93 1.31 -6.33 12.64
C LEU A 93 0.25 -6.90 11.69
N LEU A 94 0.67 -7.73 10.75
CA LEU A 94 -0.15 -8.19 9.66
C LEU A 94 -0.07 -9.71 9.54
N CYS A 95 -1.21 -10.34 9.24
CA CYS A 95 -1.32 -11.76 8.94
C CYS A 95 -2.16 -11.92 7.67
N GLY A 96 -1.56 -12.43 6.61
CA GLY A 96 -2.16 -12.58 5.29
C GLY A 96 -1.48 -11.72 4.22
N ASP A 97 -2.22 -11.35 3.18
CA ASP A 97 -1.69 -10.59 2.05
C ASP A 97 -1.42 -9.13 2.43
N SER A 98 -0.16 -8.73 2.38
CA SER A 98 0.27 -7.36 2.69
C SER A 98 -0.26 -6.33 1.68
N HIS A 99 -0.51 -6.73 0.42
CA HIS A 99 -1.01 -5.85 -0.63
C HIS A 99 -2.40 -5.29 -0.35
N SER A 100 -3.24 -6.08 0.32
CA SER A 100 -4.59 -5.67 0.72
C SER A 100 -4.61 -4.50 1.71
N VAL A 101 -3.55 -4.33 2.50
CA VAL A 101 -3.44 -3.28 3.52
C VAL A 101 -2.48 -2.18 3.09
N LEU A 102 -1.41 -2.55 2.38
CA LEU A 102 -0.37 -1.67 1.88
C LEU A 102 -0.29 -1.78 0.35
N PRO A 103 -1.21 -1.16 -0.39
CA PRO A 103 -1.28 -1.31 -1.86
C PRO A 103 -0.10 -0.68 -2.60
N TRP A 104 0.70 0.11 -1.90
CA TRP A 104 1.83 0.83 -2.47
C TRP A 104 3.14 0.32 -1.86
N GLY A 105 4.08 -0.07 -2.71
CA GLY A 105 5.41 -0.49 -2.30
C GLY A 105 5.72 -1.96 -2.58
N LYS A 106 6.72 -2.48 -1.87
CA LYS A 106 7.08 -3.92 -1.95
C LYS A 106 6.15 -4.72 -1.05
N ASN A 107 5.72 -5.87 -1.53
CA ASN A 107 4.90 -6.79 -0.78
C ASN A 107 5.76 -7.89 -0.15
N LEU A 108 5.32 -8.39 1.00
CA LEU A 108 5.85 -9.60 1.59
C LEU A 108 4.98 -10.79 1.13
N PRO A 109 5.60 -11.91 0.71
CA PRO A 109 4.85 -13.12 0.44
C PRO A 109 4.16 -13.63 1.73
N GLU A 110 2.99 -14.24 1.60
CA GLU A 110 2.22 -14.77 2.74
C GLU A 110 3.01 -15.79 3.60
N SER A 111 3.99 -16.45 3.00
CA SER A 111 4.86 -17.41 3.69
C SER A 111 5.97 -16.75 4.50
N ASP A 112 6.20 -15.45 4.34
CA ASP A 112 7.23 -14.72 5.07
C ASP A 112 6.70 -14.28 6.44
N THR A 113 7.12 -14.98 7.48
CA THR A 113 6.74 -14.73 8.87
C THR A 113 7.76 -13.88 9.63
N GLU A 114 8.89 -13.57 9.02
CA GLU A 114 10.01 -12.84 9.66
C GLU A 114 10.30 -11.49 8.99
N GLY A 115 9.84 -11.30 7.76
CA GLY A 115 10.06 -10.08 7.00
C GLY A 115 9.29 -8.90 7.54
N CYS A 116 9.81 -7.70 7.28
CA CYS A 116 9.12 -6.45 7.57
C CYS A 116 9.27 -5.45 6.41
N ILE A 117 8.27 -4.60 6.27
CA ILE A 117 8.28 -3.49 5.32
C ILE A 117 8.55 -2.21 6.12
N LEU A 118 9.62 -1.51 5.78
CA LEU A 118 9.97 -0.25 6.42
C LEU A 118 9.52 0.93 5.57
N GLY A 119 8.87 1.91 6.20
CA GLY A 119 8.63 3.20 5.57
C GLY A 119 9.96 3.91 5.28
N ALA A 120 10.04 4.65 4.16
CA ALA A 120 11.28 5.31 3.71
C ALA A 120 11.93 6.18 4.78
N SER A 121 11.12 6.96 5.51
CA SER A 121 11.63 7.82 6.60
C SER A 121 12.26 7.03 7.75
N LEU A 122 11.66 5.89 8.13
CA LEU A 122 12.20 5.02 9.17
C LEU A 122 13.48 4.33 8.70
N ALA A 123 13.53 3.91 7.44
CA ALA A 123 14.72 3.32 6.83
C ALA A 123 15.90 4.32 6.83
N GLU A 124 15.65 5.58 6.46
CA GLU A 124 16.66 6.64 6.54
C GLU A 124 17.17 6.88 7.96
N GLN A 125 16.27 6.90 8.95
CA GLN A 125 16.65 7.13 10.34
C GLN A 125 17.49 5.98 10.91
N LEU A 126 17.12 4.74 10.61
CA LEU A 126 17.78 3.57 11.14
C LEU A 126 19.07 3.21 10.38
N PHE A 127 19.05 3.32 9.07
CA PHE A 127 20.13 2.80 8.20
C PHE A 127 20.85 3.88 7.41
N GLY A 128 20.29 5.09 7.33
CA GLY A 128 20.88 6.21 6.58
C GLY A 128 20.59 6.19 5.08
N GLY A 129 19.63 5.36 4.64
CA GLY A 129 19.20 5.26 3.25
C GLY A 129 17.94 4.42 3.12
N THR A 130 17.35 4.39 1.93
CA THR A 130 16.11 3.65 1.64
C THR A 130 16.36 2.25 1.05
N GLU A 131 17.57 1.98 0.57
CA GLU A 131 17.98 0.66 0.04
C GLU A 131 18.45 -0.23 1.19
N VAL A 132 17.50 -0.82 1.93
CA VAL A 132 17.76 -1.55 3.18
C VAL A 132 17.34 -3.02 3.10
N GLU A 133 17.17 -3.55 1.91
CA GLU A 133 16.79 -4.95 1.70
C GLU A 133 17.84 -5.89 2.31
N GLY A 134 17.40 -6.91 3.07
CA GLY A 134 18.28 -7.82 3.78
C GLY A 134 18.88 -7.27 5.09
N GLN A 135 18.52 -6.05 5.51
CA GLN A 135 18.91 -5.53 6.81
C GLN A 135 17.98 -6.05 7.91
N HIS A 136 18.50 -6.14 9.12
CA HIS A 136 17.73 -6.63 10.27
C HIS A 136 17.40 -5.51 11.23
N CYS A 137 16.12 -5.45 11.63
CA CYS A 137 15.64 -4.59 12.70
C CYS A 137 14.89 -5.42 13.75
N GLN A 138 14.84 -4.93 14.97
CA GLN A 138 14.12 -5.55 16.08
C GLN A 138 13.17 -4.52 16.67
N GLY A 139 11.88 -4.89 16.76
CA GLY A 139 10.88 -4.13 17.49
C GLY A 139 10.95 -4.49 18.98
N ILE A 140 11.01 -3.50 19.85
CA ILE A 140 10.87 -3.66 21.30
C ILE A 140 9.40 -3.40 21.62
N LEU A 141 8.60 -4.45 21.63
CA LEU A 141 7.20 -4.41 22.03
C LEU A 141 7.13 -4.17 23.54
N ARG A 142 6.46 -3.12 23.95
CA ARG A 142 6.16 -2.81 25.37
C ARG A 142 4.71 -3.14 25.68
#